data_9d4d266c6fda9d4288f5a8d40304e53b
#
_entry.id   9d4d266c6fda9d4288f5a8d40304e53b
#
_cell.length_a   1.000
_cell.length_b   1.000
_cell.length_c   1.000
_cell.angle_alpha   90.00
_cell.angle_beta   90.00
_cell.angle_gamma   90.00
#
_symmetry.space_group_name_H-M   'P 1'
#
loop_
_entity.id
_entity.type
_entity.pdbx_description
1 polymer ?
#
loop_
_entity_poly.entity_id
_entity_poly.type
_entity_poly.pdbx_seq_one_letter_code
_entity_poly.pdbx_strand_id
1 'polypeptide(L)'
;ILMLDRSQIEQVLINLLKNAGEACMEREIPEVIIATHYEMEKRIFMLTVTDNGSGILPDVLDKIFVPFFTTKPTGSGIGLSLCKQIMNLHGGSISVSSEIGKGSCFSLKFLCK
;
A
#
# COMPACT_ATOMS: atom_id res chain seq x y z
N ILE A 1 -10.30 -18.79 -6.63
CA ILE A 1 -11.30 -18.06 -5.84
C ILE A 1 -10.63 -17.36 -4.68
N LEU A 2 -10.94 -16.10 -4.50
CA LEU A 2 -10.50 -15.32 -3.35
C LEU A 2 -11.68 -15.10 -2.42
N MET A 3 -11.47 -15.46 -1.14
CA MET A 3 -12.46 -15.20 -0.10
C MET A 3 -12.04 -13.94 0.65
N LEU A 4 -12.65 -12.81 0.30
CA LEU A 4 -12.29 -11.50 0.84
C LEU A 4 -13.48 -10.82 1.51
N ASP A 5 -13.24 -10.14 2.61
CA ASP A 5 -14.20 -9.22 3.20
C ASP A 5 -14.17 -7.93 2.40
N ARG A 6 -15.24 -7.64 1.68
CA ARG A 6 -15.32 -6.50 0.78
C ARG A 6 -15.03 -5.17 1.49
N SER A 7 -15.66 -4.96 2.64
CA SER A 7 -15.51 -3.71 3.39
C SER A 7 -14.07 -3.49 3.85
N GLN A 8 -13.42 -4.55 4.32
CA GLN A 8 -12.04 -4.47 4.79
C GLN A 8 -11.07 -4.22 3.64
N ILE A 9 -11.26 -4.91 2.51
CA ILE A 9 -10.38 -4.72 1.35
C ILE A 9 -10.59 -3.33 0.74
N GLU A 10 -11.82 -2.83 0.68
CA GLU A 10 -12.07 -1.46 0.26
C GLU A 10 -11.33 -0.46 1.15
N GLN A 11 -11.31 -0.70 2.47
CA GLN A 11 -10.59 0.16 3.41
C GLN A 11 -9.09 0.18 3.12
N VAL A 12 -8.50 -0.98 2.81
CA VAL A 12 -7.08 -1.06 2.43
C VAL A 12 -6.81 -0.23 1.18
N LEU A 13 -7.64 -0.40 0.14
CA LEU A 13 -7.48 0.33 -1.11
C LEU A 13 -7.63 1.84 -0.92
N ILE A 14 -8.63 2.26 -0.15
CA ILE A 14 -8.84 3.68 0.15
C ILE A 14 -7.60 4.27 0.84
N ASN A 15 -7.06 3.57 1.84
CA ASN A 15 -5.88 4.02 2.56
C ASN A 15 -4.65 4.13 1.64
N LEU A 16 -4.43 3.14 0.78
CA LEU A 16 -3.30 3.17 -0.15
C LEU A 16 -3.44 4.27 -1.20
N LEU A 17 -4.64 4.45 -1.75
CA LEU A 17 -4.90 5.49 -2.74
C LEU A 17 -4.76 6.89 -2.13
N LYS A 18 -5.24 7.07 -0.92
CA LYS A 18 -5.10 8.33 -0.20
C LYS A 18 -3.63 8.67 0.03
N ASN A 19 -2.85 7.70 0.51
CA ASN A 19 -1.42 7.87 0.73
C ASN A 19 -0.68 8.21 -0.58
N ALA A 20 -1.02 7.52 -1.66
CA ALA A 20 -0.41 7.76 -2.96
C ALA A 20 -0.72 9.17 -3.47
N GLY A 21 -1.98 9.60 -3.35
CA GLY A 21 -2.39 10.95 -3.74
C GLY A 21 -1.66 12.03 -2.97
N GLU A 22 -1.54 11.86 -1.64
CA GLU A 22 -0.82 12.80 -0.80
C GLU A 22 0.67 12.83 -1.13
N ALA A 23 1.28 11.67 -1.42
CA ALA A 23 2.70 11.56 -1.72
C ALA A 23 3.10 12.31 -3.00
N CYS A 24 2.22 12.35 -3.99
CA CYS A 24 2.52 12.99 -5.28
C CYS A 24 1.90 14.38 -5.44
N MET A 25 1.34 14.94 -4.35
CA MET A 25 0.61 16.21 -4.40
C MET A 25 1.47 17.39 -4.90
N GLU A 26 2.77 17.37 -4.61
CA GLU A 26 3.69 18.44 -5.04
C GLU A 26 4.28 18.22 -6.44
N ARG A 27 4.00 17.09 -7.07
CA ARG A 27 4.45 16.85 -8.43
C ARG A 27 3.66 17.72 -9.41
N GLU A 28 4.34 18.19 -10.42
CA GLU A 28 3.72 18.98 -11.50
C GLU A 28 2.66 18.15 -12.22
N ILE A 29 2.99 16.88 -12.48
CA ILE A 29 2.06 15.92 -13.08
C ILE A 29 1.96 14.72 -12.14
N PRO A 30 1.05 14.77 -11.15
CA PRO A 30 0.89 13.63 -10.22
C PRO A 30 0.34 12.40 -10.95
N GLU A 31 0.89 11.25 -10.63
CA GLU A 31 0.48 9.99 -11.25
C GLU A 31 0.36 8.90 -10.21
N VAL A 32 -0.78 8.20 -10.21
CA VAL A 32 -1.01 7.02 -9.40
C VAL A 32 -1.47 5.90 -10.32
N ILE A 33 -0.75 4.79 -10.29
CA ILE A 33 -1.04 3.64 -11.15
C ILE A 33 -1.46 2.46 -10.29
N ILE A 34 -2.62 1.88 -10.61
CA ILE A 34 -3.09 0.63 -10.00
C ILE A 34 -2.92 -0.47 -11.04
N ALA A 35 -2.25 -1.54 -10.66
CA ALA A 35 -2.04 -2.67 -11.53
C ALA A 35 -2.37 -3.97 -10.79
N THR A 36 -2.79 -4.98 -11.55
CA THR A 36 -3.06 -6.31 -11.01
C THR A 36 -2.31 -7.35 -11.82
N HIS A 37 -1.90 -8.40 -11.14
CA HIS A 37 -1.21 -9.51 -11.76
C HIS A 37 -1.59 -10.81 -11.06
N TYR A 38 -1.84 -11.86 -11.83
CA TYR A 38 -2.13 -13.19 -11.30
C TYR A 38 -1.07 -14.17 -11.78
N GLU A 39 -0.41 -14.84 -10.83
CA GLU A 39 0.57 -15.87 -11.14
C GLU A 39 -0.08 -17.24 -10.95
N MET A 40 -0.35 -17.92 -12.06
CA MET A 40 -1.12 -19.15 -12.08
C MET A 40 -0.45 -20.29 -11.32
N GLU A 41 0.85 -20.45 -11.47
CA GLU A 41 1.57 -21.57 -10.86
C GLU A 41 1.55 -21.49 -9.33
N LYS A 42 1.75 -20.31 -8.78
CA LYS A 42 1.77 -20.10 -7.33
C LYS A 42 0.40 -19.74 -6.77
N ARG A 43 -0.58 -19.52 -7.64
CA ARG A 43 -1.92 -19.08 -7.27
C ARG A 43 -1.88 -17.81 -6.41
N ILE A 44 -1.05 -16.85 -6.81
CA ILE A 44 -0.92 -15.58 -6.13
C ILE A 44 -1.55 -14.48 -7.00
N PHE A 45 -2.47 -13.74 -6.40
CA PHE A 45 -3.02 -12.52 -6.98
C PHE A 45 -2.31 -11.34 -6.34
N MET A 46 -1.78 -10.44 -7.16
CA MET A 46 -1.06 -9.27 -6.69
C MET A 46 -1.74 -8.00 -7.19
N LEU A 47 -1.90 -7.04 -6.30
CA LEU A 47 -2.39 -5.70 -6.64
C LEU A 47 -1.35 -4.69 -6.18
N THR A 48 -0.98 -3.76 -7.07
CA THR A 48 0.01 -2.73 -6.74
C THR A 48 -0.59 -1.35 -6.90
N VAL A 49 -0.17 -0.45 -6.02
CA VAL A 49 -0.50 0.98 -6.09
C VAL A 49 0.84 1.72 -6.13
N THR A 50 1.14 2.33 -7.26
CA THR A 50 2.40 3.02 -7.50
C THR A 50 2.15 4.52 -7.65
N ASP A 51 2.94 5.33 -6.97
CA ASP A 51 2.88 6.78 -7.12
C ASP A 51 4.24 7.33 -7.59
N ASN A 52 4.22 8.50 -8.20
CA ASN A 52 5.42 9.23 -8.60
C ASN A 52 5.79 10.32 -7.60
N GLY A 53 5.49 10.10 -6.34
CA GLY A 53 5.74 11.06 -5.27
C GLY A 53 7.21 11.21 -4.89
N SER A 54 7.44 11.79 -3.73
CA SER A 54 8.79 12.07 -3.25
C SER A 54 9.55 10.83 -2.75
N GLY A 55 8.85 9.72 -2.57
CA GLY A 55 9.43 8.52 -2.00
C GLY A 55 9.49 8.56 -0.48
N ILE A 56 10.03 7.50 0.10
CA ILE A 56 10.12 7.32 1.55
C ILE A 56 11.57 7.08 1.94
N LEU A 57 12.07 7.81 2.92
CA LEU A 57 13.42 7.61 3.43
C LEU A 57 13.59 6.19 3.99
N PRO A 58 14.76 5.56 3.82
CA PRO A 58 14.98 4.19 4.31
C PRO A 58 14.68 4.02 5.81
N ASP A 59 15.04 4.99 6.63
CA ASP A 59 14.78 4.94 8.08
C ASP A 59 13.29 4.94 8.40
N VAL A 60 12.52 5.69 7.61
CA VAL A 60 11.07 5.80 7.77
C VAL A 60 10.39 4.54 7.23
N LEU A 61 10.94 3.98 6.14
CA LEU A 61 10.38 2.81 5.48
C LEU A 61 10.20 1.63 6.43
N ASP A 62 11.14 1.43 7.35
CA ASP A 62 11.09 0.35 8.33
C ASP A 62 9.96 0.54 9.35
N LYS A 63 9.41 1.74 9.46
CA LYS A 63 8.45 2.10 10.51
C LYS A 63 7.05 2.41 10.02
N ILE A 64 6.82 2.42 8.71
CA ILE A 64 5.53 2.88 8.16
C ILE A 64 4.34 2.01 8.55
N PHE A 65 4.57 0.75 8.90
CA PHE A 65 3.51 -0.16 9.36
C PHE A 65 3.37 -0.23 10.87
N VAL A 66 4.20 0.52 11.60
CA VAL A 66 4.11 0.58 13.08
C VAL A 66 2.90 1.44 13.45
N PRO A 67 2.01 0.95 14.35
CA PRO A 67 0.85 1.73 14.77
C PRO A 67 1.28 3.09 15.37
N PHE A 68 0.53 4.13 15.03
CA PHE A 68 0.72 5.52 15.47
C PHE A 68 1.97 6.21 14.94
N PHE A 69 2.77 5.54 14.11
CA PHE A 69 3.88 6.22 13.43
C PHE A 69 3.35 7.03 12.25
N THR A 70 3.71 8.30 12.18
CA THR A 70 3.34 9.16 11.06
C THR A 70 4.34 10.30 10.90
N THR A 71 4.59 10.68 9.65
CA THR A 71 5.37 11.86 9.30
C THR A 71 4.46 13.05 8.93
N LYS A 72 3.15 12.83 8.94
CA LYS A 72 2.16 13.84 8.55
C LYS A 72 1.61 14.56 9.78
N PRO A 73 1.58 15.90 9.79
CA PRO A 73 1.07 16.64 10.93
C PRO A 73 -0.37 16.32 11.33
N THR A 74 -1.20 15.94 10.35
CA THR A 74 -2.61 15.62 10.57
C THR A 74 -2.91 14.14 10.54
N GLY A 75 -1.90 13.30 10.34
CA GLY A 75 -2.07 11.85 10.25
C GLY A 75 -2.10 11.19 11.62
N SER A 76 -2.93 10.14 11.76
CA SER A 76 -3.04 9.37 12.99
C SER A 76 -1.97 8.28 13.12
N GLY A 77 -1.36 7.88 11.99
CA GLY A 77 -0.42 6.77 11.96
C GLY A 77 -1.09 5.40 12.03
N ILE A 78 -2.40 5.31 11.82
CA ILE A 78 -3.15 4.06 11.91
C ILE A 78 -3.37 3.41 10.55
N GLY A 79 -3.46 4.21 9.47
CA GLY A 79 -3.87 3.74 8.16
C GLY A 79 -3.09 2.55 7.63
N LEU A 80 -1.76 2.63 7.59
CA LEU A 80 -0.93 1.55 7.05
C LEU A 80 -0.84 0.34 7.97
N SER A 81 -0.82 0.55 9.30
CA SER A 81 -0.84 -0.55 10.24
C SER A 81 -2.16 -1.32 10.16
N LEU A 82 -3.26 -0.61 9.94
CA LEU A 82 -4.57 -1.24 9.71
C LEU A 82 -4.57 -2.07 8.43
N CYS A 83 -3.99 -1.55 7.34
CA CYS A 83 -3.85 -2.29 6.10
C CYS A 83 -3.10 -3.60 6.31
N LYS A 84 -1.99 -3.56 7.03
CA LYS A 84 -1.21 -4.75 7.33
C LYS A 84 -2.02 -5.76 8.14
N GLN A 85 -2.76 -5.30 9.14
CA GLN A 85 -3.61 -6.15 9.96
C GLN A 85 -4.69 -6.82 9.12
N ILE A 86 -5.35 -6.07 8.25
CA ILE A 86 -6.40 -6.61 7.37
C ILE A 86 -5.81 -7.66 6.42
N MET A 87 -4.66 -7.37 5.81
CA MET A 87 -4.02 -8.33 4.91
C MET A 87 -3.63 -9.62 5.63
N ASN A 88 -3.11 -9.52 6.86
CA ASN A 88 -2.78 -10.68 7.67
C ASN A 88 -4.02 -11.53 7.97
N LEU A 89 -5.14 -10.89 8.29
CA LEU A 89 -6.41 -11.59 8.54
C LEU A 89 -6.91 -12.34 7.30
N HIS A 90 -6.55 -11.89 6.12
CA HIS A 90 -6.94 -12.52 4.85
C HIS A 90 -5.90 -13.53 4.35
N GLY A 91 -4.88 -13.83 5.15
CA GLY A 91 -3.82 -14.76 4.76
C GLY A 91 -2.92 -14.22 3.65
N GLY A 92 -2.94 -12.91 3.44
CA GLY A 92 -2.10 -12.25 2.45
C GLY A 92 -0.98 -11.46 3.08
N SER A 93 -0.38 -10.58 2.30
CA SER A 93 0.70 -9.73 2.78
C SER A 93 0.68 -8.38 2.10
N ILE A 94 1.30 -7.39 2.75
CA ILE A 94 1.54 -6.07 2.18
C ILE A 94 3.03 -5.79 2.25
N SER A 95 3.57 -5.23 1.18
CA SER A 95 4.96 -4.81 1.11
C SER A 95 5.06 -3.48 0.39
N VAL A 96 6.22 -2.84 0.51
CA VAL A 96 6.48 -1.54 -0.08
C VAL A 96 7.90 -1.49 -0.62
N SER A 97 8.06 -0.85 -1.78
CA SER A 97 9.35 -0.44 -2.28
C SER A 97 9.28 1.05 -2.60
N SER A 98 10.37 1.76 -2.36
CA SER A 98 10.37 3.20 -2.54
C SER A 98 11.78 3.70 -2.86
N GLU A 99 11.84 4.76 -3.64
CA GLU A 99 13.09 5.43 -4.00
C GLU A 99 12.87 6.93 -3.90
N ILE A 100 13.72 7.60 -3.13
CA ILE A 100 13.64 9.04 -2.95
C ILE A 100 13.72 9.74 -4.30
N GLY A 101 12.80 10.66 -4.53
CA GLY A 101 12.71 11.42 -5.78
C GLY A 101 11.97 10.73 -6.92
N LYS A 102 11.62 9.46 -6.76
CA LYS A 102 10.93 8.68 -7.81
C LYS A 102 9.55 8.23 -7.42
N GLY A 103 9.32 7.90 -6.15
CA GLY A 103 8.01 7.50 -5.67
C GLY A 103 8.03 6.19 -4.90
N SER A 104 6.84 5.61 -4.73
CA SER A 104 6.64 4.41 -3.92
C SER A 104 5.69 3.44 -4.61
N CYS A 105 5.86 2.16 -4.33
CA CYS A 105 4.99 1.10 -4.82
C CYS A 105 4.59 0.22 -3.64
N PHE A 106 3.30 0.19 -3.34
CA PHE A 106 2.74 -0.72 -2.35
C PHE A 106 2.15 -1.93 -3.05
N SER A 107 2.48 -3.12 -2.56
CA SER A 107 2.03 -4.39 -3.16
C SER A 107 1.22 -5.19 -2.17
N LEU A 108 0.04 -5.61 -2.60
CA LEU A 108 -0.83 -6.53 -1.85
C LEU A 108 -0.75 -7.89 -2.52
N LYS A 109 -0.48 -8.93 -1.74
CA LYS A 109 -0.48 -10.30 -2.24
C LYS A 109 -1.56 -11.11 -1.56
N PHE A 110 -2.32 -11.85 -2.35
CA PHE A 110 -3.38 -12.72 -1.88
C PHE A 110 -3.11 -14.13 -2.40
N LEU A 111 -3.25 -15.12 -1.50
CA LEU A 111 -3.18 -16.52 -1.89
C LEU A 111 -4.56 -16.98 -2.35
N CYS A 112 -4.65 -17.46 -3.58
CA CYS A 112 -5.90 -17.98 -4.14
C CYS A 112 -6.05 -19.46 -3.82
N LYS A 113 -7.25 -19.86 -3.49
CA LYS A 113 -7.56 -21.26 -3.20
C LYS A 113 -8.37 -21.92 -4.32
#